data_c727f3637efe064ee9868f26be54f741
#
_entry.id   c727f3637efe064ee9868f26be54f741
#
_cell.length_a   1.000
_cell.length_b   1.000
_cell.length_c   1.000
_cell.angle_alpha   90.00
_cell.angle_beta   90.00
_cell.angle_gamma   90.00
#
_symmetry.space_group_name_H-M   'P 1'
#
loop_
_entity.id
_entity.type
_entity.pdbx_description
1 polymer ?
#
loop_
_entity_poly.entity_id
_entity_poly.type
_entity_poly.pdbx_seq_one_letter_code
_entity_poly.pdbx_strand_id
1 'polypeptide(L)'
;MGPYGRDSQAATFGAMKQPSTQAELEALDERISAWLARQLDENPVVAAVERDTESGDRRWFVRVNGEEKDVFSIWFHLRQRTLHYETYVMPAPEENQALFYEHLLRRNLKLYGAAFAIGDEDAVFLVGQLDNAAVDEAELDRVLGSLYAWVEQFFRPALRIGFASRFPG
;
A
#
# COMPACT_ATOMS: atom_id res chain seq x y z
N MET A 1 26.35 45.29 -25.99
CA MET A 1 25.05 45.22 -25.34
C MET A 1 24.23 44.12 -25.99
N GLY A 2 24.29 42.92 -25.43
CA GLY A 2 23.49 41.79 -25.89
C GLY A 2 22.21 41.68 -25.11
N PRO A 3 21.09 41.34 -25.72
CA PRO A 3 19.85 41.12 -24.98
C PRO A 3 19.95 39.79 -24.24
N TYR A 4 19.74 39.81 -22.95
CA TYR A 4 19.50 38.64 -22.13
C TYR A 4 18.20 37.99 -22.59
N GLY A 5 18.31 36.92 -23.37
CA GLY A 5 17.22 35.98 -23.56
C GLY A 5 16.91 35.32 -22.27
N ARG A 6 15.79 35.66 -21.68
CA ARG A 6 15.17 34.86 -20.64
C ARG A 6 14.59 33.63 -21.27
N ASP A 7 15.39 32.58 -21.38
CA ASP A 7 14.86 31.24 -21.60
C ASP A 7 14.05 30.90 -20.35
N SER A 8 12.75 31.04 -20.47
CA SER A 8 11.76 30.52 -19.56
C SER A 8 11.87 28.99 -19.58
N GLN A 9 12.78 28.45 -18.78
CA GLN A 9 12.63 27.08 -18.33
C GLN A 9 11.44 27.06 -17.34
N ALA A 10 10.24 27.04 -17.92
CA ALA A 10 9.11 26.51 -17.21
C ALA A 10 9.48 25.09 -16.84
N ALA A 11 9.86 24.89 -15.58
CA ALA A 11 9.98 23.55 -15.01
C ALA A 11 8.67 22.84 -15.32
N THR A 12 8.73 21.89 -16.23
CA THR A 12 7.62 21.01 -16.53
C THR A 12 7.45 20.15 -15.29
N PHE A 13 6.70 20.64 -14.30
CA PHE A 13 6.07 19.76 -13.34
C PHE A 13 5.36 18.70 -14.17
N GLY A 14 5.82 17.46 -14.09
CA GLY A 14 5.36 16.39 -14.96
C GLY A 14 3.87 16.47 -15.13
N ALA A 15 3.40 16.57 -16.36
CA ALA A 15 1.99 16.72 -16.66
C ALA A 15 1.23 15.67 -15.87
N MET A 16 0.31 16.11 -15.02
CA MET A 16 -0.57 15.20 -14.26
C MET A 16 -1.20 14.27 -15.31
N LYS A 17 -0.93 12.96 -15.19
CA LYS A 17 -1.48 11.98 -16.13
C LYS A 17 -2.98 12.14 -16.20
N GLN A 18 -3.52 12.08 -17.41
CA GLN A 18 -4.96 12.15 -17.63
C GLN A 18 -5.69 11.08 -16.82
N PRO A 19 -6.90 11.36 -16.31
CA PRO A 19 -7.72 10.32 -15.69
C PRO A 19 -7.96 9.19 -16.69
N SER A 20 -7.98 7.97 -16.21
CA SER A 20 -8.36 6.82 -17.00
C SER A 20 -9.81 6.96 -17.49
N THR A 21 -10.06 6.56 -18.71
CA THR A 21 -11.41 6.46 -19.26
C THR A 21 -12.17 5.33 -18.58
N GLN A 22 -13.50 5.31 -18.74
CA GLN A 22 -14.33 4.21 -18.22
C GLN A 22 -13.90 2.85 -18.78
N ALA A 23 -13.59 2.77 -20.08
CA ALA A 23 -13.11 1.54 -20.71
C ALA A 23 -11.75 1.08 -20.15
N GLU A 24 -10.84 2.01 -19.88
CA GLU A 24 -9.53 1.71 -19.25
C GLU A 24 -9.73 1.20 -17.82
N LEU A 25 -10.62 1.82 -17.03
CA LEU A 25 -10.96 1.36 -15.68
C LEU A 25 -11.59 -0.03 -15.68
N GLU A 26 -12.48 -0.33 -16.63
CA GLU A 26 -13.05 -1.66 -16.79
C GLU A 26 -11.99 -2.71 -17.11
N ALA A 27 -11.07 -2.40 -18.03
CA ALA A 27 -9.98 -3.30 -18.38
C ALA A 27 -9.02 -3.55 -17.19
N LEU A 28 -8.72 -2.52 -16.39
CA LEU A 28 -7.92 -2.66 -15.18
C LEU A 28 -8.64 -3.47 -14.11
N ASP A 29 -9.93 -3.24 -13.93
CA ASP A 29 -10.78 -4.00 -13.00
C ASP A 29 -10.76 -5.50 -13.33
N GLU A 30 -10.98 -5.86 -14.60
CA GLU A 30 -10.92 -7.24 -15.07
C GLU A 30 -9.53 -7.86 -14.83
N ARG A 31 -8.44 -7.11 -15.11
CA ARG A 31 -7.07 -7.56 -14.89
C ARG A 31 -6.78 -7.82 -13.42
N ILE A 32 -7.13 -6.88 -12.54
CA ILE A 32 -6.94 -7.02 -11.10
C ILE A 32 -7.75 -8.18 -10.56
N SER A 33 -9.02 -8.29 -10.96
CA SER A 33 -9.90 -9.38 -10.51
C SER A 33 -9.39 -10.75 -10.96
N ALA A 34 -8.91 -10.88 -12.20
CA ALA A 34 -8.33 -12.12 -12.71
C ALA A 34 -7.01 -12.46 -11.99
N TRP A 35 -6.16 -11.49 -11.75
CA TRP A 35 -4.92 -11.67 -10.99
C TRP A 35 -5.21 -12.14 -9.56
N LEU A 36 -6.17 -11.52 -8.87
CA LEU A 36 -6.57 -11.92 -7.51
C LEU A 36 -7.16 -13.34 -7.46
N ALA A 37 -7.94 -13.73 -8.47
CA ALA A 37 -8.45 -15.09 -8.56
C ALA A 37 -7.29 -16.10 -8.65
N ARG A 38 -6.25 -15.81 -9.42
CA ARG A 38 -5.05 -16.65 -9.47
C ARG A 38 -4.28 -16.65 -8.16
N GLN A 39 -4.15 -15.51 -7.47
CA GLN A 39 -3.52 -15.47 -6.15
C GLN A 39 -4.25 -16.36 -5.15
N LEU A 40 -5.58 -16.34 -5.16
CA LEU A 40 -6.38 -17.21 -4.28
C LEU A 40 -6.14 -18.71 -4.56
N ASP A 41 -5.96 -19.06 -5.81
CA ASP A 41 -5.78 -20.46 -6.23
C ASP A 41 -4.34 -20.96 -6.04
N GLU A 42 -3.36 -20.12 -6.31
CA GLU A 42 -1.95 -20.51 -6.43
C GLU A 42 -1.06 -20.06 -5.26
N ASN A 43 -1.43 -18.98 -4.56
CA ASN A 43 -0.60 -18.40 -3.51
C ASN A 43 -1.03 -18.91 -2.13
N PRO A 44 -0.23 -19.75 -1.45
CA PRO A 44 -0.63 -20.42 -0.21
C PRO A 44 -0.88 -19.47 0.96
N VAL A 45 -0.35 -18.24 0.93
CA VAL A 45 -0.62 -17.27 2.01
C VAL A 45 -1.93 -16.51 1.82
N VAL A 46 -2.51 -16.53 0.62
CA VAL A 46 -3.79 -15.87 0.34
C VAL A 46 -4.93 -16.78 0.77
N ALA A 47 -5.67 -16.35 1.79
CA ALA A 47 -6.75 -17.12 2.39
C ALA A 47 -8.13 -16.80 1.78
N ALA A 48 -8.35 -15.55 1.38
CA ALA A 48 -9.61 -15.10 0.79
C ALA A 48 -9.40 -13.85 -0.07
N VAL A 49 -10.24 -13.68 -1.06
CA VAL A 49 -10.35 -12.47 -1.88
C VAL A 49 -11.82 -12.08 -1.92
N GLU A 50 -12.12 -10.85 -1.57
CA GLU A 50 -13.48 -10.31 -1.59
C GLU A 50 -13.49 -9.02 -2.42
N ARG A 51 -14.57 -8.81 -3.17
CA ARG A 51 -14.84 -7.56 -3.86
C ARG A 51 -15.91 -6.78 -3.12
N ASP A 52 -15.68 -5.48 -2.90
CA ASP A 52 -16.72 -4.59 -2.40
C ASP A 52 -17.76 -4.35 -3.52
N THR A 53 -18.98 -4.79 -3.28
CA THR A 53 -20.10 -4.62 -4.20
C THR A 53 -21.12 -3.60 -3.72
N GLU A 54 -20.95 -3.08 -2.50
CA GLU A 54 -21.93 -2.19 -1.87
C GLU A 54 -21.69 -0.71 -2.19
N SER A 55 -20.42 -0.29 -2.19
CA SER A 55 -20.08 1.12 -2.39
C SER A 55 -20.15 1.60 -3.85
N GLY A 56 -20.18 0.68 -4.81
CA GLY A 56 -20.01 0.98 -6.24
C GLY A 56 -18.57 1.33 -6.63
N ASP A 57 -17.67 1.38 -5.68
CA ASP A 57 -16.25 1.59 -5.90
C ASP A 57 -15.57 0.29 -6.36
N ARG A 58 -14.44 0.44 -7.05
CA ARG A 58 -13.61 -0.70 -7.46
C ARG A 58 -12.61 -1.03 -6.36
N ARG A 59 -13.06 -1.80 -5.37
CA ARG A 59 -12.27 -2.20 -4.20
C ARG A 59 -12.24 -3.71 -4.05
N TRP A 60 -11.09 -4.21 -3.61
CA TRP A 60 -10.87 -5.62 -3.28
C TRP A 60 -10.18 -5.73 -1.92
N PHE A 61 -10.51 -6.78 -1.20
CA PHE A 61 -9.90 -7.13 0.09
C PHE A 61 -9.23 -8.49 -0.05
N VAL A 62 -7.96 -8.56 0.27
CA VAL A 62 -7.19 -9.79 0.23
C VAL A 62 -6.80 -10.15 1.64
N ARG A 63 -7.36 -11.24 2.16
CA ARG A 63 -6.96 -11.76 3.47
C ARG A 63 -5.75 -12.65 3.28
N VAL A 64 -4.70 -12.39 4.03
CA VAL A 64 -3.47 -13.18 4.02
C VAL A 64 -3.16 -13.74 5.40
N ASN A 65 -2.61 -14.95 5.42
CA ASN A 65 -2.11 -15.59 6.62
C ASN A 65 -0.61 -15.32 6.73
N GLY A 66 -0.18 -14.76 7.86
CA GLY A 66 1.22 -14.52 8.17
C GLY A 66 1.73 -15.48 9.23
N GLU A 67 3.03 -15.43 9.49
CA GLU A 67 3.69 -16.18 10.56
C GLU A 67 3.86 -15.31 11.81
N GLU A 68 4.29 -14.06 11.62
CA GLU A 68 4.51 -13.11 12.70
C GLU A 68 3.24 -12.35 13.09
N LYS A 69 2.42 -12.03 12.11
CA LYS A 69 1.07 -11.53 12.28
C LYS A 69 0.10 -12.55 11.67
N ASP A 70 -0.69 -13.21 12.50
CA ASP A 70 -1.49 -14.37 12.11
C ASP A 70 -2.36 -14.13 10.86
N VAL A 71 -3.12 -13.03 10.85
CA VAL A 71 -4.00 -12.67 9.73
C VAL A 71 -4.00 -11.15 9.55
N PHE A 72 -3.93 -10.72 8.31
CA PHE A 72 -4.16 -9.30 7.97
C PHE A 72 -4.78 -9.17 6.58
N SER A 73 -5.37 -8.03 6.31
CA SER A 73 -6.02 -7.75 5.02
C SER A 73 -5.25 -6.68 4.27
N ILE A 74 -5.07 -6.90 2.97
CA ILE A 74 -4.54 -5.91 2.04
C ILE A 74 -5.71 -5.42 1.19
N TRP A 75 -5.85 -4.11 1.11
CA TRP A 75 -6.93 -3.45 0.39
C TRP A 75 -6.38 -2.83 -0.88
N PHE A 76 -7.10 -3.03 -1.99
CA PHE A 76 -6.84 -2.38 -3.27
C PHE A 76 -8.04 -1.52 -3.63
N HIS A 77 -7.77 -0.29 -4.04
CA HIS A 77 -8.81 0.65 -4.49
C HIS A 77 -8.37 1.28 -5.80
N LEU A 78 -9.03 0.88 -6.89
CA LEU A 78 -8.81 1.44 -8.21
C LEU A 78 -9.57 2.76 -8.34
N ARG A 79 -8.82 3.85 -8.47
CA ARG A 79 -9.31 5.21 -8.67
C ARG A 79 -9.06 5.66 -10.10
N GLN A 80 -9.50 6.86 -10.42
CA GLN A 80 -9.38 7.39 -11.79
C GLN A 80 -7.94 7.50 -12.32
N ARG A 81 -6.94 7.69 -11.47
CA ARG A 81 -5.54 7.87 -11.85
C ARG A 81 -4.60 6.84 -11.27
N THR A 82 -4.97 6.28 -10.14
CA THR A 82 -4.08 5.43 -9.35
C THR A 82 -4.82 4.22 -8.81
N LEU A 83 -4.10 3.13 -8.69
CA LEU A 83 -4.45 2.00 -7.84
C LEU A 83 -3.82 2.27 -6.47
N HIS A 84 -4.65 2.53 -5.49
CA HIS A 84 -4.25 2.69 -4.11
C HIS A 84 -4.26 1.32 -3.41
N TYR A 85 -3.29 1.08 -2.54
CA TYR A 85 -3.24 -0.12 -1.72
C TYR A 85 -2.79 0.20 -0.31
N GLU A 86 -3.33 -0.53 0.66
CA GLU A 86 -3.01 -0.36 2.06
C GLU A 86 -3.22 -1.64 2.86
N THR A 87 -2.54 -1.71 3.99
CA THR A 87 -2.81 -2.74 4.99
C THR A 87 -2.67 -2.15 6.40
N TYR A 88 -3.60 -2.52 7.25
CA TYR A 88 -3.54 -2.22 8.68
C TYR A 88 -2.43 -3.05 9.32
N VAL A 89 -1.54 -2.41 10.05
CA VAL A 89 -0.42 -3.09 10.72
C VAL A 89 -0.70 -3.29 12.19
N MET A 90 -1.02 -2.24 12.93
CA MET A 90 -1.30 -2.29 14.36
C MET A 90 -2.01 -1.03 14.86
N PRO A 91 -2.63 -1.07 16.04
CA PRO A 91 -3.22 0.13 16.63
C PRO A 91 -2.15 1.16 17.03
N ALA A 92 -2.60 2.33 17.44
CA ALA A 92 -1.73 3.35 18.04
C ALA A 92 -0.89 2.78 19.18
N PRO A 93 0.38 3.18 19.33
CA PRO A 93 1.22 2.69 20.42
C PRO A 93 0.67 3.16 21.78
N GLU A 94 0.70 2.29 22.75
CA GLU A 94 0.26 2.58 24.12
C GLU A 94 1.37 3.28 24.93
N GLU A 95 2.61 3.05 24.56
CA GLU A 95 3.80 3.57 25.23
C GLU A 95 4.95 3.80 24.26
N ASN A 96 5.99 4.51 24.69
CA ASN A 96 7.19 4.80 23.88
C ASN A 96 6.86 5.42 22.50
N GLN A 97 5.88 6.30 22.44
CA GLN A 97 5.34 6.83 21.19
C GLN A 97 6.41 7.46 20.29
N ALA A 98 7.27 8.31 20.83
CA ALA A 98 8.33 8.97 20.06
C ALA A 98 9.30 7.95 19.46
N LEU A 99 9.75 6.98 20.24
CA LEU A 99 10.66 5.92 19.80
C LEU A 99 9.99 5.01 18.77
N PHE A 100 8.71 4.70 18.96
CA PHE A 100 7.90 3.89 18.05
C PHE A 100 7.79 4.55 16.69
N TYR A 101 7.38 5.82 16.63
CA TYR A 101 7.24 6.53 15.35
C TYR A 101 8.59 6.80 14.69
N GLU A 102 9.63 7.11 15.44
CA GLU A 102 10.99 7.23 14.91
C GLU A 102 11.43 5.93 14.25
N HIS A 103 11.20 4.80 14.90
CA HIS A 103 11.52 3.47 14.36
C HIS A 103 10.85 3.25 13.00
N LEU A 104 9.56 3.52 12.89
CA LEU A 104 8.81 3.34 11.64
C LEU A 104 9.25 4.32 10.53
N LEU A 105 9.45 5.59 10.86
CA LEU A 105 9.90 6.60 9.90
C LEU A 105 11.29 6.26 9.34
N ARG A 106 12.20 5.75 10.16
CA ARG A 106 13.52 5.30 9.68
C ARG A 106 13.41 4.12 8.73
N ARG A 107 12.42 3.24 8.91
CA ARG A 107 12.18 2.11 7.98
C ARG A 107 11.71 2.58 6.62
N ASN A 108 10.92 3.65 6.56
CA ASN A 108 10.45 4.22 5.29
C ASN A 108 11.56 4.55 4.30
N LEU A 109 12.77 4.86 4.76
CA LEU A 109 13.93 5.10 3.89
C LEU A 109 14.30 3.89 3.01
N LYS A 110 13.93 2.69 3.43
CA LYS A 110 14.31 1.43 2.76
C LYS A 110 13.15 0.76 2.04
N LEU A 111 11.93 1.29 2.19
CA LEU A 111 10.75 0.75 1.54
C LEU A 111 10.58 1.35 0.14
N TYR A 112 10.15 0.54 -0.79
CA TYR A 112 9.85 0.96 -2.16
C TYR A 112 8.36 0.82 -2.45
N GLY A 113 7.75 1.91 -2.88
CA GLY A 113 6.34 1.92 -3.31
C GLY A 113 5.32 1.89 -2.17
N ALA A 114 5.74 1.86 -0.92
CA ALA A 114 4.86 2.03 0.23
C ALA A 114 5.60 2.70 1.39
N ALA A 115 4.86 3.20 2.35
CA ALA A 115 5.38 3.81 3.55
C ALA A 115 4.47 3.53 4.75
N PHE A 116 5.05 3.48 5.94
CA PHE A 116 4.27 3.53 7.18
C PHE A 116 3.61 4.89 7.33
N ALA A 117 2.35 4.88 7.69
CA ALA A 117 1.53 6.07 7.91
C ALA A 117 0.63 5.88 9.13
N ILE A 118 0.23 6.99 9.72
CA ILE A 118 -0.81 7.03 10.74
C ILE A 118 -2.13 7.28 9.99
N GLY A 119 -3.06 6.37 10.13
CA GLY A 119 -4.38 6.44 9.51
C GLY A 119 -5.50 6.64 10.51
N ASP A 120 -6.66 6.14 10.17
CA ASP A 120 -7.84 6.24 11.02
C ASP A 120 -7.60 5.65 12.41
N GLU A 121 -8.20 6.26 13.43
CA GLU A 121 -8.06 5.86 14.85
C GLU A 121 -6.60 5.89 15.35
N ASP A 122 -5.75 6.71 14.72
CA ASP A 122 -4.31 6.77 14.98
C ASP A 122 -3.57 5.44 14.78
N ALA A 123 -4.20 4.49 14.09
CA ALA A 123 -3.61 3.20 13.77
C ALA A 123 -2.48 3.33 12.74
N VAL A 124 -1.58 2.36 12.76
CA VAL A 124 -0.46 2.29 11.81
C VAL A 124 -0.85 1.45 10.60
N PHE A 125 -0.64 2.02 9.43
CA PHE A 125 -0.85 1.39 8.13
C PHE A 125 0.45 1.37 7.32
N LEU A 126 0.56 0.43 6.39
CA LEU A 126 1.42 0.54 5.22
C LEU A 126 0.54 0.98 4.05
N VAL A 127 0.91 2.07 3.38
CA VAL A 127 0.13 2.66 2.29
C VAL A 127 1.00 2.92 1.06
N GLY A 128 0.42 2.78 -0.11
CA GLY A 128 1.10 3.08 -1.36
C GLY A 128 0.13 3.21 -2.52
N GLN A 129 0.66 3.55 -3.67
CA GLN A 129 -0.12 3.67 -4.90
C GLN A 129 0.73 3.45 -6.14
N LEU A 130 0.08 3.00 -7.21
CA LEU A 130 0.62 2.91 -8.55
C LEU A 130 -0.20 3.80 -9.48
N ASP A 131 0.45 4.42 -10.46
CA ASP A 131 -0.27 4.98 -11.60
C ASP A 131 -1.04 3.88 -12.34
N ASN A 132 -2.26 4.16 -12.78
CA ASN A 132 -3.05 3.16 -13.53
C ASN A 132 -2.31 2.62 -14.75
N ALA A 133 -1.52 3.46 -15.42
CA ALA A 133 -0.70 3.05 -16.57
C ALA A 133 0.43 2.07 -16.20
N ALA A 134 0.81 1.98 -14.94
CA ALA A 134 1.85 1.08 -14.45
C ALA A 134 1.30 -0.23 -13.89
N VAL A 135 -0.02 -0.38 -13.80
CA VAL A 135 -0.64 -1.59 -13.26
C VAL A 135 -0.53 -2.74 -14.26
N ASP A 136 0.36 -3.66 -13.95
CA ASP A 136 0.48 -4.96 -14.61
C ASP A 136 0.66 -6.07 -13.56
N GLU A 137 0.69 -7.32 -14.00
CA GLU A 137 0.77 -8.45 -13.07
C GLU A 137 2.07 -8.46 -12.27
N ALA A 138 3.19 -8.08 -12.89
CA ALA A 138 4.48 -8.04 -12.21
C ALA A 138 4.49 -6.99 -11.08
N GLU A 139 3.90 -5.82 -11.32
CA GLU A 139 3.76 -4.78 -10.31
C GLU A 139 2.75 -5.19 -9.21
N LEU A 140 1.67 -5.85 -9.55
CA LEU A 140 0.71 -6.38 -8.57
C LEU A 140 1.36 -7.45 -7.68
N ASP A 141 2.14 -8.37 -8.27
CA ASP A 141 2.91 -9.37 -7.52
C ASP A 141 3.92 -8.70 -6.58
N ARG A 142 4.62 -7.68 -7.06
CA ARG A 142 5.57 -6.90 -6.26
C ARG A 142 4.87 -6.24 -5.08
N VAL A 143 3.73 -5.60 -5.30
CA VAL A 143 2.96 -4.92 -4.24
C VAL A 143 2.53 -5.92 -3.18
N LEU A 144 1.87 -7.00 -3.58
CA LEU A 144 1.38 -8.03 -2.63
C LEU A 144 2.54 -8.63 -1.83
N GLY A 145 3.60 -9.04 -2.52
CA GLY A 145 4.77 -9.65 -1.88
C GLY A 145 5.51 -8.68 -0.96
N SER A 146 5.64 -7.41 -1.35
CA SER A 146 6.29 -6.39 -0.53
C SER A 146 5.50 -6.08 0.74
N LEU A 147 4.19 -5.85 0.63
CA LEU A 147 3.36 -5.57 1.80
C LEU A 147 3.37 -6.75 2.77
N TYR A 148 3.24 -7.97 2.24
CA TYR A 148 3.34 -9.18 3.06
C TYR A 148 4.68 -9.24 3.81
N ALA A 149 5.79 -9.14 3.08
CA ALA A 149 7.13 -9.23 3.66
C ALA A 149 7.40 -8.16 4.71
N TRP A 150 6.96 -6.92 4.47
CA TRP A 150 7.19 -5.83 5.42
C TRP A 150 6.31 -5.93 6.66
N VAL A 151 5.06 -6.36 6.55
CA VAL A 151 4.24 -6.64 7.73
C VAL A 151 4.91 -7.73 8.58
N GLU A 152 5.33 -8.83 7.97
CA GLU A 152 6.00 -9.91 8.66
C GLU A 152 7.32 -9.46 9.32
N GLN A 153 8.09 -8.63 8.62
CA GLN A 153 9.40 -8.16 9.13
C GLN A 153 9.27 -7.15 10.26
N PHE A 154 8.31 -6.24 10.20
CA PHE A 154 8.26 -5.07 11.08
C PHE A 154 7.21 -5.15 12.17
N PHE A 155 6.26 -6.07 12.09
CA PHE A 155 5.17 -6.18 13.06
C PHE A 155 5.68 -6.38 14.50
N ARG A 156 6.43 -7.46 14.76
CA ARG A 156 6.90 -7.75 16.12
C ARG A 156 7.91 -6.72 16.67
N PRO A 157 8.91 -6.26 15.92
CA PRO A 157 9.80 -5.22 16.42
C PRO A 157 9.08 -3.94 16.84
N ALA A 158 8.10 -3.48 16.05
CA ALA A 158 7.30 -2.32 16.38
C ALA A 158 6.40 -2.56 17.60
N LEU A 159 5.79 -3.75 17.67
CA LEU A 159 4.96 -4.16 18.81
C LEU A 159 5.73 -4.13 20.14
N ARG A 160 6.97 -4.60 20.15
CA ARG A 160 7.84 -4.60 21.33
C ARG A 160 8.19 -3.19 21.81
N ILE A 161 8.18 -2.19 20.95
CA ILE A 161 8.39 -0.80 21.31
C ILE A 161 7.11 -0.17 21.84
N GLY A 162 6.05 -0.20 21.05
CA GLY A 162 4.80 0.50 21.34
C GLY A 162 3.91 -0.15 22.39
N PHE A 163 4.17 -1.43 22.68
CA PHE A 163 3.38 -2.25 23.61
C PHE A 163 4.29 -3.07 24.54
N ALA A 164 5.43 -2.48 24.94
CA ALA A 164 6.49 -3.16 25.66
C ALA A 164 5.99 -3.84 26.94
N SER A 165 5.08 -3.21 27.68
CA SER A 165 4.52 -3.77 28.92
C SER A 165 3.66 -5.03 28.73
N ARG A 166 3.13 -5.22 27.51
CA ARG A 166 2.33 -6.41 27.17
C ARG A 166 3.17 -7.58 26.67
N PHE A 167 4.37 -7.29 26.19
CA PHE A 167 5.27 -8.29 25.60
C PHE A 167 6.65 -8.20 26.28
N PRO A 168 6.76 -8.47 27.59
CA PRO A 168 8.05 -8.56 28.24
C PRO A 168 8.87 -9.67 27.57
N GLY A 169 10.10 -9.31 27.18
CA GLY A 169 11.04 -10.21 26.48
C GLY A 169 11.55 -11.36 27.32
#